data_edcbcafce0132472d5d2ef2fccce5adf
#
_entry.id   edcbcafce0132472d5d2ef2fccce5adf
#
_cell.length_a   1.000
_cell.length_b   1.000
_cell.length_c   1.000
_cell.angle_alpha   90.00
_cell.angle_beta   90.00
_cell.angle_gamma   90.00
#
_symmetry.space_group_name_H-M   'P 1'
#
loop_
_entity.id
_entity.type
_entity.pdbx_description
1 polymer ?
#
loop_
_entity_poly.entity_id
_entity_poly.type
_entity_poly.pdbx_seq_one_letter_code
_entity_poly.pdbx_strand_id
1 'polypeptide(L)'
;MEDNSPNIHTYGALPFYQIHFVVKGNGKMFEELLLARTRKRVKGVIKKSVEDVWWEGGKIAERLNSDSRLKHLLISILKDDDDIFIDPVENAVRIYTRFKIESDLTRHLSKEAIEAYNIIAGHVKSIMKEFE
;
A
#
# COMPACT_ATOMS: atom_id res chain seq x y z
N MET A 1 14.48 -6.81 15.02
CA MET A 1 13.99 -7.48 13.80
C MET A 1 12.70 -6.82 13.33
N GLU A 2 12.63 -6.57 12.06
CA GLU A 2 11.45 -5.96 11.49
C GLU A 2 10.34 -6.99 11.27
N ASP A 3 9.12 -6.58 11.55
CA ASP A 3 7.95 -7.41 11.33
C ASP A 3 7.16 -6.84 10.15
N ASN A 4 7.19 -7.55 9.04
CA ASN A 4 6.42 -7.21 7.84
C ASN A 4 5.19 -8.10 7.68
N SER A 5 4.83 -8.85 8.72
CA SER A 5 3.65 -9.69 8.67
C SER A 5 2.38 -8.84 8.59
N PRO A 6 1.39 -9.23 7.79
CA PRO A 6 0.14 -8.48 7.73
C PRO A 6 -0.66 -8.63 9.01
N ASN A 7 -1.25 -7.52 9.44
CA ASN A 7 -2.21 -7.50 10.54
C ASN A 7 -3.58 -7.18 9.93
N ILE A 8 -4.60 -7.93 10.34
CA ILE A 8 -5.94 -7.81 9.78
C ILE A 8 -6.89 -7.28 10.84
N HIS A 9 -7.62 -6.22 10.49
CA HIS A 9 -8.57 -5.58 11.38
C HIS A 9 -9.93 -5.43 10.70
N THR A 10 -10.99 -5.57 11.49
CA THR A 10 -12.35 -5.33 11.03
C THR A 10 -12.91 -4.11 11.78
N TYR A 11 -13.53 -3.19 11.05
CA TYR A 11 -14.02 -1.93 11.60
C TYR A 11 -15.51 -1.75 11.41
N GLY A 12 -16.21 -1.44 12.51
CA GLY A 12 -17.58 -0.98 12.53
C GLY A 12 -18.62 -1.98 12.06
N ALA A 13 -19.85 -1.49 11.86
CA ALA A 13 -20.96 -2.28 11.37
C ALA A 13 -20.87 -2.59 9.87
N LEU A 14 -20.10 -1.78 9.12
CA LEU A 14 -19.83 -2.06 7.72
C LEU A 14 -18.65 -3.03 7.63
N PRO A 15 -18.69 -4.01 6.72
CA PRO A 15 -17.63 -5.00 6.61
C PRO A 15 -16.39 -4.43 5.93
N PHE A 16 -15.70 -3.54 6.62
CA PHE A 16 -14.40 -3.05 6.21
C PHE A 16 -13.31 -3.94 6.77
N TYR A 17 -12.35 -4.25 5.91
CA TYR A 17 -11.16 -4.99 6.28
C TYR A 17 -9.94 -4.14 5.95
N GLN A 18 -8.91 -4.24 6.78
CA GLN A 18 -7.62 -3.61 6.53
C GLN A 18 -6.52 -4.63 6.72
N ILE A 19 -5.56 -4.64 5.80
CA ILE A 19 -4.34 -5.41 5.94
C ILE A 19 -3.22 -4.40 6.12
N HIS A 20 -2.49 -4.54 7.22
CA HIS A 20 -1.38 -3.65 7.55
C HIS A 20 -0.06 -4.38 7.46
N PHE A 21 0.87 -3.79 6.70
CA PHE A 21 2.27 -4.13 6.73
C PHE A 21 2.97 -3.01 7.49
N VAL A 22 3.79 -3.36 8.47
CA VAL A 22 4.38 -2.39 9.38
C VAL A 22 5.89 -2.42 9.24
N VAL A 23 6.48 -1.27 8.92
CA VAL A 23 7.93 -1.07 8.96
C VAL A 23 8.25 -0.36 10.27
N LYS A 24 9.07 -0.97 11.11
CA LYS A 24 9.46 -0.39 12.39
C LYS A 24 10.43 0.75 12.19
N GLY A 25 10.30 1.78 13.01
CA GLY A 25 11.13 2.97 12.97
C GLY A 25 10.31 4.21 13.24
N ASN A 26 10.96 5.34 13.42
CA ASN A 26 10.26 6.60 13.66
C ASN A 26 9.72 7.16 12.34
N GLY A 27 8.53 6.73 11.94
CA GLY A 27 7.89 7.20 10.71
C GLY A 27 7.58 8.69 10.74
N LYS A 28 7.24 9.21 11.91
CA LYS A 28 6.89 10.63 12.08
C LYS A 28 8.05 11.56 11.68
N MET A 29 9.27 11.15 11.95
CA MET A 29 10.48 11.88 11.56
C MET A 29 10.58 12.04 10.03
N PHE A 30 10.03 11.10 9.28
CA PHE A 30 10.10 11.08 7.83
C PHE A 30 8.74 11.35 7.16
N GLU A 31 7.79 11.96 7.90
CA GLU A 31 6.41 12.11 7.43
C GLU A 31 6.31 12.78 6.06
N GLU A 32 7.03 13.87 5.84
CA GLU A 32 6.99 14.58 4.56
C GLU A 32 7.51 13.75 3.38
N LEU A 33 8.41 12.82 3.66
CA LEU A 33 8.99 11.96 2.64
C LEU A 33 8.15 10.73 2.35
N LEU A 34 7.46 10.21 3.35
CA LEU A 34 6.83 8.89 3.30
C LEU A 34 5.31 8.90 3.21
N LEU A 35 4.64 10.01 3.48
CA LEU A 35 3.18 10.06 3.38
C LEU A 35 2.78 9.98 1.91
N ALA A 36 2.09 8.93 1.53
CA ALA A 36 1.72 8.68 0.14
C ALA A 36 0.50 7.78 0.04
N ARG A 37 -0.10 7.78 -1.13
CA ARG A 37 -1.21 6.89 -1.45
C ARG A 37 -1.26 6.62 -2.95
N THR A 38 -1.94 5.53 -3.32
CA THR A 38 -2.19 5.23 -4.71
C THR A 38 -3.34 6.06 -5.27
N ARG A 39 -3.27 6.32 -6.58
CA ARG A 39 -4.36 6.79 -7.40
C ARG A 39 -4.52 5.84 -8.57
N LYS A 40 -5.71 5.78 -9.16
CA LYS A 40 -6.00 4.83 -10.24
C LYS A 40 -6.75 5.52 -11.36
N ARG A 41 -6.54 5.03 -12.58
CA ARG A 41 -7.43 5.30 -13.70
C ARG A 41 -8.20 4.01 -13.98
N VAL A 42 -9.52 4.12 -13.97
CA VAL A 42 -10.44 3.00 -14.14
C VAL A 42 -11.19 3.15 -15.45
N LYS A 43 -11.36 2.06 -16.18
CA LYS A 43 -12.09 2.03 -17.43
C LYS A 43 -13.32 1.14 -17.30
N GLY A 44 -14.40 1.54 -17.99
CA GLY A 44 -15.64 0.80 -18.04
C GLY A 44 -16.73 1.38 -17.16
N VAL A 45 -17.99 1.17 -17.54
CA VAL A 45 -19.16 1.68 -16.83
C VAL A 45 -19.80 0.57 -16.00
N ILE A 46 -20.00 -0.59 -16.63
CA ILE A 46 -20.63 -1.75 -15.98
C ILE A 46 -19.57 -2.66 -15.39
N LYS A 47 -18.55 -2.98 -16.17
CA LYS A 47 -17.44 -3.83 -15.73
C LYS A 47 -16.17 -2.97 -15.67
N LYS A 48 -15.89 -2.47 -14.48
CA LYS A 48 -14.75 -1.60 -14.25
C LYS A 48 -13.45 -2.37 -14.15
N SER A 49 -12.40 -1.89 -14.80
CA SER A 49 -11.07 -2.45 -14.70
C SER A 49 -10.05 -1.34 -14.49
N VAL A 50 -9.03 -1.62 -13.70
CA VAL A 50 -7.95 -0.68 -13.43
C VAL A 50 -6.98 -0.70 -14.60
N GLU A 51 -6.79 0.46 -15.24
CA GLU A 51 -5.88 0.63 -16.38
C GLU A 51 -4.50 1.10 -15.95
N ASP A 52 -4.46 1.93 -14.91
CA ASP A 52 -3.22 2.50 -14.44
C ASP A 52 -3.29 2.75 -12.93
N VAL A 53 -2.13 2.68 -12.28
CA VAL A 53 -1.96 2.98 -10.86
C VAL A 53 -0.72 3.84 -10.72
N TRP A 54 -0.82 4.92 -9.96
CA TRP A 54 0.34 5.76 -9.64
C TRP A 54 0.24 6.22 -8.19
N TRP A 55 1.34 6.75 -7.69
CA TRP A 55 1.44 7.22 -6.32
C TRP A 55 1.49 8.73 -6.27
N GLU A 56 0.81 9.29 -5.27
CA GLU A 56 0.88 10.72 -4.94
C GLU A 56 1.35 10.84 -3.51
N GLY A 57 2.17 11.84 -3.22
CA GLY A 57 2.68 12.10 -1.88
C GLY A 57 4.10 12.59 -1.88
N GLY A 58 4.85 12.19 -0.86
CA GLY A 58 6.23 12.60 -0.67
C GLY A 58 7.21 11.94 -1.63
N LYS A 59 8.48 11.99 -1.28
CA LYS A 59 9.56 11.45 -2.12
C LYS A 59 9.38 9.96 -2.43
N ILE A 60 8.78 9.22 -1.51
CA ILE A 60 8.48 7.79 -1.72
C ILE A 60 7.63 7.59 -2.98
N ALA A 61 6.69 8.49 -3.27
CA ALA A 61 5.84 8.38 -4.44
C ALA A 61 6.65 8.38 -5.74
N GLU A 62 7.68 9.20 -5.84
CA GLU A 62 8.55 9.25 -7.01
C GLU A 62 9.25 7.91 -7.25
N ARG A 63 9.75 7.30 -6.19
CA ARG A 63 10.44 6.01 -6.26
C ARG A 63 9.48 4.88 -6.64
N LEU A 64 8.30 4.87 -6.03
CA LEU A 64 7.31 3.85 -6.33
C LEU A 64 6.80 3.96 -7.75
N ASN A 65 6.64 5.19 -8.25
CA ASN A 65 6.21 5.42 -9.63
C ASN A 65 7.24 4.96 -10.67
N SER A 66 8.52 4.94 -10.32
CA SER A 66 9.56 4.47 -11.22
C SER A 66 9.79 2.96 -11.16
N ASP A 67 9.10 2.27 -10.28
CA ASP A 67 9.20 0.81 -10.15
C ASP A 67 8.14 0.14 -11.04
N SER A 68 8.54 -0.30 -12.22
CA SER A 68 7.62 -0.89 -13.19
C SER A 68 7.07 -2.24 -12.74
N ARG A 69 7.84 -3.02 -12.01
CA ARG A 69 7.36 -4.30 -11.48
C ARG A 69 6.24 -4.08 -10.47
N LEU A 70 6.44 -3.13 -9.57
CA LEU A 70 5.40 -2.77 -8.60
C LEU A 70 4.12 -2.31 -9.29
N LYS A 71 4.25 -1.45 -10.30
CA LYS A 71 3.09 -0.97 -11.07
C LYS A 71 2.31 -2.15 -11.67
N HIS A 72 2.98 -3.11 -12.29
CA HIS A 72 2.33 -4.27 -12.88
C HIS A 72 1.60 -5.10 -11.82
N LEU A 73 2.24 -5.31 -10.67
CA LEU A 73 1.60 -6.03 -9.57
C LEU A 73 0.36 -5.31 -9.07
N LEU A 74 0.44 -3.99 -8.88
CA LEU A 74 -0.68 -3.20 -8.37
C LEU A 74 -1.86 -3.19 -9.34
N ILE A 75 -1.61 -3.07 -10.63
CA ILE A 75 -2.67 -3.13 -11.63
C ILE A 75 -3.39 -4.48 -11.58
N SER A 76 -2.67 -5.56 -11.29
CA SER A 76 -3.25 -6.90 -11.23
C SER A 76 -4.04 -7.18 -9.94
N ILE A 77 -3.69 -6.52 -8.82
CA ILE A 77 -4.29 -6.83 -7.52
C ILE A 77 -5.33 -5.81 -7.04
N LEU A 78 -5.26 -4.56 -7.49
CA LEU A 78 -6.19 -3.52 -7.04
C LEU A 78 -7.46 -3.49 -7.90
N LYS A 79 -8.59 -3.31 -7.24
CA LYS A 79 -9.88 -3.03 -7.88
C LYS A 79 -10.13 -1.52 -7.82
N ASP A 80 -11.21 -1.09 -8.48
CA ASP A 80 -11.54 0.33 -8.62
C ASP A 80 -11.73 1.07 -7.28
N ASP A 81 -12.15 0.37 -6.23
CA ASP A 81 -12.38 0.97 -4.91
C ASP A 81 -11.25 0.68 -3.90
N ASP A 82 -10.21 -0.01 -4.31
CA ASP A 82 -9.05 -0.29 -3.45
C ASP A 82 -7.99 0.79 -3.58
N ASP A 83 -7.41 1.20 -2.46
CA ASP A 83 -6.22 2.05 -2.46
C ASP A 83 -5.26 1.60 -1.38
N ILE A 84 -3.97 1.80 -1.66
CA ILE A 84 -2.91 1.53 -0.69
C ILE A 84 -2.43 2.86 -0.13
N PHE A 85 -2.28 2.90 1.18
CA PHE A 85 -1.83 4.08 1.92
C PHE A 85 -0.52 3.78 2.62
N ILE A 86 0.38 4.74 2.60
CA ILE A 86 1.60 4.72 3.40
C ILE A 86 1.44 5.81 4.43
N ASP A 87 1.35 5.42 5.69
CA ASP A 87 1.04 6.30 6.80
C ASP A 87 2.16 6.23 7.85
N PRO A 88 3.08 7.21 7.83
CA PRO A 88 4.14 7.28 8.82
C PRO A 88 3.59 7.77 10.16
N VAL A 89 3.83 6.98 11.20
CA VAL A 89 3.43 7.30 12.57
C VAL A 89 4.67 7.29 13.46
N GLU A 90 4.47 7.59 14.73
CA GLU A 90 5.58 7.82 15.66
C GLU A 90 6.57 6.66 15.75
N ASN A 91 6.05 5.43 15.82
CA ASN A 91 6.88 4.23 16.03
C ASN A 91 7.01 3.34 14.82
N ALA A 92 6.38 3.72 13.69
CA ALA A 92 6.33 2.84 12.55
C ALA A 92 5.90 3.58 11.29
N VAL A 93 6.04 2.92 10.15
CA VAL A 93 5.39 3.32 8.90
C VAL A 93 4.40 2.22 8.56
N ARG A 94 3.12 2.56 8.51
CA ARG A 94 2.07 1.60 8.18
C ARG A 94 1.81 1.64 6.68
N ILE A 95 1.73 0.46 6.08
CA ILE A 95 1.35 0.29 4.68
C ILE A 95 0.08 -0.52 4.71
N TYR A 96 -1.03 0.05 4.27
CA TYR A 96 -2.30 -0.65 4.40
C TYR A 96 -3.23 -0.43 3.22
N THR A 97 -4.12 -1.40 3.01
CA THR A 97 -5.21 -1.37 2.04
C THR A 97 -6.50 -1.61 2.77
N ARG A 98 -7.53 -0.84 2.42
CA ARG A 98 -8.89 -1.04 2.92
C ARG A 98 -9.73 -1.70 1.83
N PHE A 99 -10.53 -2.67 2.21
CA PHE A 99 -11.45 -3.33 1.29
C PHE A 99 -12.73 -3.74 2.02
N LYS A 100 -13.83 -3.88 1.27
CA LYS A 100 -15.17 -4.01 1.85
C LYS A 100 -15.70 -5.43 1.93
N ILE A 101 -15.20 -6.31 1.09
CA ILE A 101 -15.76 -7.65 0.90
C ILE A 101 -14.80 -8.69 1.43
N GLU A 102 -15.30 -9.60 2.30
CA GLU A 102 -14.48 -10.65 2.88
C GLU A 102 -13.78 -11.52 1.83
N SER A 103 -14.45 -11.79 0.70
CA SER A 103 -13.86 -12.54 -0.40
C SER A 103 -12.60 -11.90 -0.97
N ASP A 104 -12.43 -10.58 -0.80
CA ASP A 104 -11.25 -9.87 -1.28
C ASP A 104 -10.02 -10.13 -0.41
N LEU A 105 -10.22 -10.66 0.81
CA LEU A 105 -9.12 -11.00 1.70
C LEU A 105 -8.13 -11.97 1.03
N THR A 106 -8.64 -12.99 0.36
CA THR A 106 -7.80 -13.96 -0.35
C THR A 106 -6.95 -13.27 -1.43
N ARG A 107 -7.54 -12.32 -2.16
CA ARG A 107 -6.83 -11.56 -3.19
C ARG A 107 -5.71 -10.72 -2.58
N HIS A 108 -6.01 -10.03 -1.46
CA HIS A 108 -5.03 -9.18 -0.78
C HIS A 108 -3.97 -9.97 -0.02
N LEU A 109 -4.17 -11.26 0.18
CA LEU A 109 -3.18 -12.17 0.76
C LEU A 109 -2.52 -13.06 -0.30
N SER A 110 -2.78 -12.81 -1.58
CA SER A 110 -2.16 -13.57 -2.66
C SER A 110 -0.65 -13.35 -2.68
N LYS A 111 0.05 -14.24 -3.35
CA LYS A 111 1.50 -14.15 -3.52
C LYS A 111 1.90 -12.82 -4.15
N GLU A 112 1.15 -12.38 -5.16
CA GLU A 112 1.38 -11.13 -5.86
C GLU A 112 1.17 -9.91 -4.96
N ALA A 113 0.14 -9.95 -4.13
CA ALA A 113 -0.13 -8.87 -3.17
C ALA A 113 0.98 -8.80 -2.12
N ILE A 114 1.38 -9.93 -1.55
CA ILE A 114 2.47 -9.96 -0.57
C ILE A 114 3.77 -9.45 -1.19
N GLU A 115 4.06 -9.84 -2.43
CA GLU A 115 5.23 -9.32 -3.14
C GLU A 115 5.17 -7.81 -3.30
N ALA A 116 4.01 -7.26 -3.69
CA ALA A 116 3.83 -5.82 -3.84
C ALA A 116 4.08 -5.09 -2.52
N TYR A 117 3.51 -5.57 -1.42
CA TYR A 117 3.70 -4.95 -0.11
C TYR A 117 5.16 -5.02 0.34
N ASN A 118 5.84 -6.12 0.07
CA ASN A 118 7.27 -6.24 0.40
C ASN A 118 8.12 -5.27 -0.41
N ILE A 119 7.79 -5.05 -1.67
CA ILE A 119 8.49 -4.06 -2.50
C ILE A 119 8.28 -2.66 -1.93
N ILE A 120 7.05 -2.31 -1.58
CA ILE A 120 6.75 -0.99 -0.97
C ILE A 120 7.53 -0.83 0.33
N ALA A 121 7.51 -1.83 1.20
CA ALA A 121 8.25 -1.80 2.46
C ALA A 121 9.75 -1.61 2.22
N GLY A 122 10.30 -2.26 1.20
CA GLY A 122 11.70 -2.11 0.82
C GLY A 122 12.05 -0.67 0.44
N HIS A 123 11.18 -0.01 -0.34
CA HIS A 123 11.38 1.39 -0.69
C HIS A 123 11.27 2.31 0.52
N VAL A 124 10.33 2.03 1.43
CA VAL A 124 10.18 2.79 2.69
C VAL A 124 11.45 2.69 3.52
N LYS A 125 11.96 1.48 3.72
CA LYS A 125 13.20 1.25 4.48
C LYS A 125 14.38 1.97 3.84
N SER A 126 14.47 1.93 2.52
CA SER A 126 15.54 2.58 1.78
C SER A 126 15.54 4.09 2.00
N ILE A 127 14.38 4.73 1.96
CA ILE A 127 14.27 6.16 2.22
C ILE A 127 14.61 6.49 3.66
N MET A 128 14.11 5.73 4.62
CA MET A 128 14.41 5.96 6.03
C MET A 128 15.92 5.89 6.30
N LYS A 129 16.60 4.93 5.70
CA LYS A 129 18.04 4.77 5.83
C LYS A 129 18.80 5.90 5.17
N GLU A 130 18.35 6.32 3.98
CA GLU A 130 19.02 7.36 3.19
C GLU A 130 18.97 8.73 3.85
N PHE A 131 17.86 9.04 4.52
CA PHE A 131 17.61 10.36 5.11
C PHE A 131 17.70 10.40 6.65
N GLU A 132 18.13 9.34 7.26
CA GLU A 132 18.31 9.37 8.72
C GLU A 132 19.51 10.21 9.17
#